data_83806fd96d49433261d7bc42033c478e
#
_entry.id   83806fd96d49433261d7bc42033c478e
#
_cell.length_a   1.000
_cell.length_b   1.000
_cell.length_c   1.000
_cell.angle_alpha   90.00
_cell.angle_beta   90.00
_cell.angle_gamma   90.00
#
_symmetry.space_group_name_H-M   'P 1'
#
loop_
_entity.id
_entity.type
_entity.pdbx_description
1 polymer ?
#
loop_
_entity_poly.entity_id
_entity_poly.type
_entity_poly.pdbx_seq_one_letter_code
_entity_poly.pdbx_strand_id
1 'polypeptide(L)'
;MHILMLSWEYPPLVIGGIARHVHDLAHALARQGRRVTVLTAGVAGAEPIEEETEWLTVHRVFPANPSASGIMGQVMQINLNLLERALMLAAAGEVFDLVHAHDWVTAYAGKALKHGLRLPLLATVHATEFGRNNGLHNDLQRRISDVEWWLCYEAWRVICCSEYMSGELQKVFQLPLDKIRVVPNGVCPDEFRSDPVPSGFRARYAAPDELILFHVGRLVPEKGLGVLVAAMPMILKEHPRTKLLITGRGPYEAELKEQARRLGVDNRVFFTGYIDDKTRNILYRLAEVAIFPSLYEPFGIVALEAMAAGAPVLVSETGGLGEIIVHGRNGLKMHPGNAASLAENVLWMLKHPRQVEQMRRQGLADIVEIYNWALLAGKTSRIYEEILSCDRSAPRFSPWEKTEHHEELNRYDYCEVSRY
;
A
#
# COMPACT_ATOMS: atom_id res chain seq x y z
N MET A 1 2.85 15.66 20.10
CA MET A 1 2.41 14.28 19.87
C MET A 1 3.54 13.51 19.23
N HIS A 2 3.93 12.38 19.81
CA HIS A 2 5.00 11.51 19.34
C HIS A 2 4.41 10.13 18.97
N ILE A 3 4.47 9.78 17.71
CA ILE A 3 3.86 8.57 17.13
C ILE A 3 4.96 7.53 16.96
N LEU A 4 4.76 6.32 17.50
CA LEU A 4 5.58 5.15 17.23
C LEU A 4 4.92 4.35 16.11
N MET A 5 5.49 4.41 14.91
CA MET A 5 4.96 3.77 13.70
C MET A 5 5.70 2.46 13.45
N LEU A 6 4.97 1.35 13.31
CA LEU A 6 5.53 0.02 13.05
C LEU A 6 5.21 -0.39 11.63
N SER A 7 6.21 -0.74 10.84
CA SER A 7 6.06 -1.24 9.49
C SER A 7 7.04 -2.37 9.19
N TRP A 8 6.62 -3.32 8.35
CA TRP A 8 7.55 -4.29 7.77
C TRP A 8 8.44 -3.67 6.70
N GLU A 9 7.87 -2.77 5.92
CA GLU A 9 8.48 -2.15 4.76
C GLU A 9 8.66 -0.65 4.99
N TYR A 10 9.83 -0.14 4.63
CA TYR A 10 10.16 1.27 4.53
C TYR A 10 11.38 1.41 3.61
N PRO A 11 11.50 2.43 2.78
CA PRO A 11 12.65 2.57 1.89
C PRO A 11 14.00 2.45 2.64
N PRO A 12 14.99 1.73 2.10
CA PRO A 12 15.03 1.16 0.75
C PRO A 12 14.36 -0.21 0.59
N LEU A 13 13.76 -0.82 1.64
CA LEU A 13 12.98 -2.05 1.56
C LEU A 13 11.59 -1.74 1.01
N VAL A 14 11.38 -2.02 -0.27
CA VAL A 14 10.11 -1.82 -0.97
C VAL A 14 9.67 -3.14 -1.60
N ILE A 15 8.62 -3.76 -1.03
CA ILE A 15 7.98 -4.97 -1.55
C ILE A 15 6.66 -4.61 -2.24
N GLY A 16 5.94 -3.62 -1.69
CA GLY A 16 4.65 -3.18 -2.17
C GLY A 16 4.33 -1.72 -1.86
N GLY A 17 3.05 -1.39 -1.90
CA GLY A 17 2.56 -0.02 -1.64
C GLY A 17 2.70 0.44 -0.19
N ILE A 18 2.89 -0.49 0.76
CA ILE A 18 2.99 -0.18 2.19
C ILE A 18 4.22 0.69 2.47
N ALA A 19 5.38 0.33 1.91
CA ALA A 19 6.61 1.09 2.08
C ALA A 19 6.42 2.57 1.72
N ARG A 20 5.80 2.83 0.56
CA ARG A 20 5.53 4.19 0.09
C ARG A 20 4.49 4.89 0.97
N HIS A 21 3.41 4.19 1.33
CA HIS A 21 2.39 4.75 2.22
C HIS A 21 3.00 5.20 3.56
N VAL A 22 3.79 4.34 4.21
CA VAL A 22 4.38 4.64 5.52
C VAL A 22 5.38 5.79 5.42
N HIS A 23 6.25 5.77 4.41
CA HIS A 23 7.21 6.84 4.12
C HIS A 23 6.50 8.19 3.93
N ASP A 24 5.55 8.26 3.00
CA ASP A 24 4.91 9.51 2.64
C ASP A 24 4.02 10.06 3.77
N LEU A 25 3.31 9.16 4.50
CA LEU A 25 2.52 9.53 5.68
C LEU A 25 3.42 10.06 6.80
N ALA A 26 4.54 9.39 7.11
CA ALA A 26 5.48 9.81 8.15
C ALA A 26 6.05 11.19 7.85
N HIS A 27 6.49 11.42 6.60
CA HIS A 27 6.97 12.73 6.16
C HIS A 27 5.90 13.82 6.23
N ALA A 28 4.67 13.51 5.81
CA ALA A 28 3.59 14.48 5.85
C ALA A 28 3.17 14.84 7.28
N LEU A 29 3.20 13.87 8.21
CA LEU A 29 2.98 14.11 9.64
C LEU A 29 4.11 14.95 10.25
N ALA A 30 5.36 14.64 9.91
CA ALA A 30 6.52 15.40 10.36
C ALA A 30 6.46 16.87 9.90
N ARG A 31 6.08 17.12 8.63
CA ARG A 31 5.86 18.48 8.11
C ARG A 31 4.73 19.24 8.84
N GLN A 32 3.82 18.53 9.50
CA GLN A 32 2.76 19.12 10.35
C GLN A 32 3.19 19.26 11.82
N GLY A 33 4.48 19.10 12.14
CA GLY A 33 5.03 19.22 13.49
C GLY A 33 4.67 18.04 14.41
N ARG A 34 4.37 16.87 13.86
CA ARG A 34 4.19 15.63 14.61
C ARG A 34 5.52 14.89 14.67
N ARG A 35 5.98 14.54 15.86
CA ARG A 35 7.17 13.69 16.00
C ARG A 35 6.81 12.26 15.64
N VAL A 36 7.57 11.66 14.72
CA VAL A 36 7.35 10.30 14.25
C VAL A 36 8.63 9.49 14.40
N THR A 37 8.53 8.35 15.06
CA THR A 37 9.58 7.34 15.07
C THR A 37 9.08 6.12 14.33
N VAL A 38 9.71 5.80 13.21
CA VAL A 38 9.39 4.60 12.42
C VAL A 38 10.32 3.47 12.84
N LEU A 39 9.74 2.32 13.21
CA LEU A 39 10.48 1.07 13.39
C LEU A 39 10.13 0.14 12.22
N THR A 40 11.16 -0.33 11.50
CA THR A 40 10.97 -1.13 10.29
C THR A 40 12.05 -2.20 10.14
N ALA A 41 11.81 -3.19 9.25
CA ALA A 41 12.85 -4.16 8.91
C ALA A 41 13.96 -3.48 8.08
N GLY A 42 15.20 -3.83 8.39
CA GLY A 42 16.38 -3.38 7.67
C GLY A 42 16.77 -4.33 6.54
N VAL A 43 17.48 -3.79 5.56
CA VAL A 43 18.16 -4.54 4.49
C VAL A 43 19.64 -4.27 4.52
N ALA A 44 20.43 -5.19 3.99
CA ALA A 44 21.88 -5.05 3.94
C ALA A 44 22.28 -3.72 3.26
N GLY A 45 23.16 -2.97 3.92
CA GLY A 45 23.65 -1.68 3.44
C GLY A 45 22.76 -0.47 3.78
N ALA A 46 21.62 -0.66 4.44
CA ALA A 46 20.83 0.45 4.96
C ALA A 46 21.34 0.88 6.34
N GLU A 47 21.31 2.18 6.63
CA GLU A 47 21.67 2.72 7.94
C GLU A 47 20.70 2.23 9.02
N PRO A 48 21.20 1.77 10.18
CA PRO A 48 20.36 1.30 11.27
C PRO A 48 19.46 2.39 11.87
N ILE A 49 19.94 3.63 11.87
CA ILE A 49 19.22 4.80 12.37
C ILE A 49 19.43 5.93 11.37
N GLU A 50 18.36 6.55 10.96
CA GLU A 50 18.35 7.66 10.00
C GLU A 50 17.43 8.77 10.52
N GLU A 51 18.01 9.96 10.74
CA GLU A 51 17.25 11.17 11.05
C GLU A 51 16.90 11.85 9.73
N GLU A 52 15.75 11.52 9.15
CA GLU A 52 15.32 12.06 7.87
C GLU A 52 14.90 13.53 7.95
N THR A 53 14.35 13.94 9.12
CA THR A 53 14.04 15.35 9.44
C THR A 53 14.12 15.57 10.95
N GLU A 54 14.02 16.81 11.41
CA GLU A 54 13.92 17.17 12.84
C GLU A 54 12.76 16.42 13.56
N TRP A 55 11.72 16.03 12.82
CA TRP A 55 10.50 15.42 13.35
C TRP A 55 10.32 13.95 12.95
N LEU A 56 11.25 13.37 12.18
CA LEU A 56 11.16 12.01 11.68
C LEU A 56 12.47 11.25 11.83
N THR A 57 12.45 10.20 12.65
CA THR A 57 13.57 9.28 12.83
C THR A 57 13.14 7.86 12.44
N VAL A 58 13.96 7.18 11.66
CA VAL A 58 13.74 5.80 11.21
C VAL A 58 14.76 4.88 11.88
N HIS A 59 14.28 3.84 12.55
CA HIS A 59 15.11 2.78 13.12
C HIS A 59 14.86 1.49 12.35
N ARG A 60 15.92 0.91 11.78
CA ARG A 60 15.85 -0.36 11.05
C ARG A 60 16.36 -1.50 11.91
N VAL A 61 15.56 -2.53 12.07
CA VAL A 61 15.91 -3.73 12.82
C VAL A 61 16.28 -4.86 11.88
N PHE A 62 17.34 -5.58 12.20
CA PHE A 62 17.89 -6.64 11.36
C PHE A 62 17.65 -7.99 12.05
N PRO A 63 16.94 -8.93 11.41
CA PRO A 63 16.69 -10.25 11.97
C PRO A 63 18.03 -11.00 12.13
N ALA A 64 18.23 -11.61 13.29
CA ALA A 64 19.43 -12.38 13.59
C ALA A 64 19.58 -13.63 12.71
N ASN A 65 18.47 -14.17 12.22
CA ASN A 65 18.45 -15.33 11.32
C ASN A 65 17.49 -15.10 10.14
N PRO A 66 17.99 -14.62 8.98
CA PRO A 66 17.16 -14.43 7.78
C PRO A 66 16.57 -15.72 7.21
N SER A 67 17.10 -16.88 7.64
CA SER A 67 16.67 -18.23 7.19
C SER A 67 15.57 -18.84 8.06
N ALA A 68 14.89 -18.05 8.91
CA ALA A 68 13.78 -18.56 9.71
C ALA A 68 12.71 -19.21 8.82
N SER A 69 12.24 -20.37 9.22
CA SER A 69 11.35 -21.22 8.48
C SER A 69 10.00 -20.56 8.18
N GLY A 70 9.81 -20.11 6.94
CA GLY A 70 8.56 -19.58 6.42
C GLY A 70 8.20 -18.18 6.91
N ILE A 71 7.14 -17.62 6.32
CA ILE A 71 6.71 -16.24 6.57
C ILE A 71 6.37 -15.96 8.05
N MET A 72 5.74 -16.91 8.74
CA MET A 72 5.37 -16.73 10.15
C MET A 72 6.60 -16.63 11.06
N GLY A 73 7.66 -17.42 10.80
CA GLY A 73 8.92 -17.33 11.53
C GLY A 73 9.61 -15.99 11.31
N GLN A 74 9.63 -15.48 10.09
CA GLN A 74 10.17 -14.17 9.76
C GLN A 74 9.38 -13.04 10.45
N VAL A 75 8.05 -13.10 10.41
CA VAL A 75 7.16 -12.15 11.09
C VAL A 75 7.44 -12.14 12.58
N MET A 76 7.56 -13.29 13.23
CA MET A 76 7.84 -13.36 14.67
C MET A 76 9.20 -12.74 15.02
N GLN A 77 10.25 -13.03 14.26
CA GLN A 77 11.58 -12.45 14.50
C GLN A 77 11.56 -10.92 14.36
N ILE A 78 10.95 -10.40 13.31
CA ILE A 78 10.88 -8.96 13.12
C ILE A 78 10.08 -8.31 14.26
N ASN A 79 8.95 -8.89 14.67
CA ASN A 79 8.17 -8.34 15.79
C ASN A 79 8.95 -8.33 17.11
N LEU A 80 9.75 -9.36 17.39
CA LEU A 80 10.64 -9.35 18.56
C LEU A 80 11.66 -8.22 18.49
N ASN A 81 12.30 -8.01 17.34
CA ASN A 81 13.30 -6.95 17.17
C ASN A 81 12.66 -5.55 17.19
N LEU A 82 11.45 -5.39 16.63
CA LEU A 82 10.69 -4.13 16.73
C LEU A 82 10.33 -3.83 18.18
N LEU A 83 9.86 -4.84 18.93
CA LEU A 83 9.52 -4.71 20.35
C LEU A 83 10.75 -4.35 21.18
N GLU A 84 11.86 -5.09 21.02
CA GLU A 84 13.13 -4.81 21.69
C GLU A 84 13.58 -3.37 21.44
N ARG A 85 13.57 -2.93 20.18
CA ARG A 85 13.98 -1.56 19.83
C ARG A 85 13.08 -0.51 20.47
N ALA A 86 11.76 -0.72 20.45
CA ALA A 86 10.81 0.20 21.09
C ALA A 86 11.03 0.30 22.59
N LEU A 87 11.28 -0.82 23.27
CA LEU A 87 11.57 -0.85 24.71
C LEU A 87 12.90 -0.18 25.04
N MET A 88 13.94 -0.36 24.20
CA MET A 88 15.23 0.36 24.36
C MET A 88 15.05 1.87 24.24
N LEU A 89 14.25 2.36 23.30
CA LEU A 89 13.95 3.78 23.14
C LEU A 89 13.18 4.32 24.35
N ALA A 90 12.18 3.59 24.82
CA ALA A 90 11.43 3.97 26.04
C ALA A 90 12.33 3.98 27.28
N ALA A 91 13.24 3.01 27.43
CA ALA A 91 14.21 2.96 28.52
C ALA A 91 15.26 4.09 28.45
N ALA A 92 15.55 4.60 27.25
CA ALA A 92 16.40 5.77 27.02
C ALA A 92 15.67 7.12 27.25
N GLY A 93 14.39 7.08 27.64
CA GLY A 93 13.59 8.28 27.97
C GLY A 93 12.71 8.78 26.84
N GLU A 94 12.59 8.09 25.71
CA GLU A 94 11.61 8.45 24.70
C GLU A 94 10.19 8.16 25.18
N VAL A 95 9.32 9.17 25.08
CA VAL A 95 7.91 9.06 25.46
C VAL A 95 7.05 9.09 24.20
N PHE A 96 6.35 7.99 23.95
CA PHE A 96 5.39 7.87 22.85
C PHE A 96 3.97 8.13 23.34
N ASP A 97 3.15 8.75 22.50
CA ASP A 97 1.73 8.98 22.78
C ASP A 97 0.84 7.84 22.29
N LEU A 98 1.22 7.19 21.20
CA LEU A 98 0.47 6.07 20.60
C LEU A 98 1.37 5.19 19.72
N VAL A 99 0.88 3.96 19.47
CA VAL A 99 1.47 3.03 18.48
C VAL A 99 0.57 2.97 17.27
N HIS A 100 1.15 3.11 16.07
CA HIS A 100 0.46 2.91 14.79
C HIS A 100 1.08 1.72 14.05
N ALA A 101 0.37 0.61 13.99
CA ALA A 101 0.80 -0.64 13.35
C ALA A 101 0.26 -0.74 11.92
N HIS A 102 1.13 -1.07 10.96
CA HIS A 102 0.76 -1.26 9.56
C HIS A 102 0.74 -2.73 9.19
N ASP A 103 -0.44 -3.26 8.90
CA ASP A 103 -0.78 -4.64 8.58
C ASP A 103 -0.42 -5.67 9.68
N TRP A 104 -0.89 -6.89 9.49
CA TRP A 104 -0.73 -8.02 10.41
C TRP A 104 0.72 -8.37 10.75
N VAL A 105 1.64 -8.04 9.84
CA VAL A 105 3.07 -8.29 9.98
C VAL A 105 3.70 -7.55 11.17
N THR A 106 3.02 -6.58 11.76
CA THR A 106 3.45 -5.83 12.95
C THR A 106 2.55 -6.04 14.18
N ALA A 107 1.59 -6.96 14.09
CA ALA A 107 0.53 -7.16 15.09
C ALA A 107 1.06 -7.54 16.47
N TYR A 108 2.05 -8.45 16.54
CA TYR A 108 2.58 -8.94 17.81
C TYR A 108 3.31 -7.85 18.59
N ALA A 109 4.17 -7.06 17.90
CA ALA A 109 4.85 -5.91 18.52
C ALA A 109 3.85 -4.83 18.91
N GLY A 110 2.89 -4.51 18.03
CA GLY A 110 1.84 -3.52 18.31
C GLY A 110 1.05 -3.85 19.55
N LYS A 111 0.59 -5.11 19.69
CA LYS A 111 -0.13 -5.55 20.90
C LYS A 111 0.76 -5.51 22.15
N ALA A 112 1.99 -6.03 22.06
CA ALA A 112 2.89 -6.06 23.20
C ALA A 112 3.18 -4.64 23.72
N LEU A 113 3.38 -3.67 22.83
CA LEU A 113 3.60 -2.27 23.19
C LEU A 113 2.34 -1.61 23.76
N LYS A 114 1.14 -1.92 23.20
CA LYS A 114 -0.14 -1.46 23.76
C LYS A 114 -0.26 -1.82 25.23
N HIS A 115 0.01 -3.07 25.59
CA HIS A 115 -0.14 -3.55 26.96
C HIS A 115 1.07 -3.23 27.85
N GLY A 116 2.30 -3.40 27.33
CA GLY A 116 3.53 -3.22 28.09
C GLY A 116 3.84 -1.76 28.41
N LEU A 117 3.62 -0.85 27.47
CA LEU A 117 3.81 0.59 27.65
C LEU A 117 2.49 1.35 27.90
N ARG A 118 1.35 0.65 27.92
CA ARG A 118 0.00 1.22 28.06
C ARG A 118 -0.28 2.33 27.06
N LEU A 119 0.11 2.10 25.80
CA LEU A 119 -0.10 3.02 24.69
C LEU A 119 -1.36 2.64 23.91
N PRO A 120 -2.20 3.59 23.48
CA PRO A 120 -3.27 3.28 22.54
C PRO A 120 -2.68 2.77 21.22
N LEU A 121 -3.33 1.74 20.64
CA LEU A 121 -2.94 1.11 19.39
C LEU A 121 -3.92 1.53 18.29
N LEU A 122 -3.38 2.09 17.20
CA LEU A 122 -4.05 2.26 15.93
C LEU A 122 -3.52 1.24 14.94
N ALA A 123 -4.36 0.65 14.11
CA ALA A 123 -3.95 -0.22 13.03
C ALA A 123 -4.36 0.37 11.67
N THR A 124 -3.48 0.26 10.68
CA THR A 124 -3.87 0.43 9.27
C THR A 124 -3.84 -0.92 8.57
N VAL A 125 -4.95 -1.30 7.94
CA VAL A 125 -5.08 -2.52 7.14
C VAL A 125 -5.05 -2.14 5.66
N HIS A 126 -3.99 -2.56 4.98
CA HIS A 126 -3.78 -2.26 3.56
C HIS A 126 -4.43 -3.26 2.62
N ALA A 127 -4.58 -4.50 3.05
CA ALA A 127 -5.29 -5.58 2.36
C ALA A 127 -5.59 -6.70 3.35
N THR A 128 -6.54 -7.58 3.02
CA THR A 128 -6.76 -8.82 3.78
C THR A 128 -6.25 -10.03 3.02
N GLU A 129 -5.85 -11.07 3.74
CA GLU A 129 -5.48 -12.35 3.15
C GLU A 129 -6.67 -13.00 2.44
N PHE A 130 -7.86 -12.83 3.02
CA PHE A 130 -9.13 -13.28 2.42
C PHE A 130 -9.36 -12.62 1.04
N GLY A 131 -9.24 -11.30 0.95
CA GLY A 131 -9.48 -10.57 -0.29
C GLY A 131 -8.46 -10.92 -1.37
N ARG A 132 -7.17 -11.01 -1.02
CA ARG A 132 -6.09 -11.37 -1.96
C ARG A 132 -6.29 -12.72 -2.63
N ASN A 133 -6.86 -13.68 -1.92
CA ASN A 133 -7.02 -15.05 -2.38
C ASN A 133 -8.47 -15.40 -2.76
N ASN A 134 -9.38 -14.42 -2.71
CA ASN A 134 -10.81 -14.64 -2.89
C ASN A 134 -11.34 -15.77 -1.98
N GLY A 135 -10.94 -15.73 -0.70
CA GLY A 135 -11.22 -16.74 0.32
C GLY A 135 -9.97 -17.24 1.03
N LEU A 136 -10.14 -18.16 1.96
CA LEU A 136 -9.05 -18.80 2.71
C LEU A 136 -9.00 -20.30 2.38
N HIS A 137 -7.97 -20.72 1.64
CA HIS A 137 -7.91 -22.04 1.02
C HIS A 137 -6.94 -23.01 1.72
N ASN A 138 -6.10 -22.52 2.63
CA ASN A 138 -5.12 -23.33 3.37
C ASN A 138 -4.90 -22.80 4.79
N ASP A 139 -4.20 -23.59 5.63
CA ASP A 139 -3.98 -23.26 7.03
C ASP A 139 -3.08 -22.03 7.24
N LEU A 140 -2.15 -21.77 6.33
CA LEU A 140 -1.33 -20.56 6.42
C LEU A 140 -2.19 -19.30 6.23
N GLN A 141 -3.07 -19.30 5.23
CA GLN A 141 -3.99 -18.18 4.98
C GLN A 141 -4.95 -17.96 6.15
N ARG A 142 -5.47 -19.04 6.76
CA ARG A 142 -6.31 -18.93 7.97
C ARG A 142 -5.55 -18.29 9.12
N ARG A 143 -4.31 -18.75 9.38
CA ARG A 143 -3.46 -18.16 10.44
C ARG A 143 -3.14 -16.70 10.20
N ILE A 144 -2.87 -16.30 8.96
CA ILE A 144 -2.65 -14.89 8.61
C ILE A 144 -3.94 -14.09 8.89
N SER A 145 -5.08 -14.57 8.41
CA SER A 145 -6.38 -13.93 8.62
C SER A 145 -6.75 -13.81 10.11
N ASP A 146 -6.42 -14.83 10.92
CA ASP A 146 -6.61 -14.78 12.38
C ASP A 146 -5.77 -13.65 13.03
N VAL A 147 -4.52 -13.46 12.55
CA VAL A 147 -3.65 -12.37 13.05
C VAL A 147 -4.15 -11.00 12.57
N GLU A 148 -4.66 -10.89 11.34
CA GLU A 148 -5.31 -9.67 10.82
C GLU A 148 -6.51 -9.30 11.67
N TRP A 149 -7.40 -10.27 11.94
CA TRP A 149 -8.55 -10.08 12.83
C TRP A 149 -8.10 -9.64 14.22
N TRP A 150 -7.12 -10.31 14.79
CA TRP A 150 -6.60 -10.03 16.12
C TRP A 150 -5.99 -8.64 16.25
N LEU A 151 -5.21 -8.17 15.26
CA LEU A 151 -4.72 -6.80 15.21
C LEU A 151 -5.88 -5.79 15.21
N CYS A 152 -6.88 -6.05 14.37
CA CYS A 152 -8.08 -5.22 14.30
C CYS A 152 -8.86 -5.20 15.61
N TYR A 153 -8.97 -6.34 16.29
CA TYR A 153 -9.63 -6.44 17.59
C TYR A 153 -8.90 -5.62 18.65
N GLU A 154 -7.58 -5.73 18.73
CA GLU A 154 -6.74 -5.03 19.70
C GLU A 154 -6.68 -3.51 19.46
N ALA A 155 -6.78 -3.06 18.23
CA ALA A 155 -6.69 -1.64 17.91
C ALA A 155 -7.89 -0.83 18.45
N TRP A 156 -7.66 0.40 18.87
CA TRP A 156 -8.73 1.33 19.27
C TRP A 156 -9.52 1.82 18.07
N ARG A 157 -8.83 2.07 16.97
CA ARG A 157 -9.40 2.37 15.64
C ARG A 157 -8.63 1.58 14.59
N VAL A 158 -9.30 1.31 13.48
CA VAL A 158 -8.72 0.67 12.31
C VAL A 158 -8.88 1.59 11.13
N ILE A 159 -7.76 1.99 10.51
CA ILE A 159 -7.77 2.71 9.24
C ILE A 159 -7.76 1.69 8.11
N CYS A 160 -8.55 1.94 7.08
CA CYS A 160 -8.46 1.28 5.79
C CYS A 160 -8.48 2.31 4.66
N CYS A 161 -8.03 1.91 3.46
CA CYS A 161 -7.75 2.83 2.36
C CYS A 161 -8.94 3.15 1.44
N SER A 162 -10.07 2.45 1.59
CA SER A 162 -11.25 2.60 0.72
C SER A 162 -12.53 2.15 1.42
N GLU A 163 -13.68 2.57 0.92
CA GLU A 163 -14.98 2.08 1.38
C GLU A 163 -15.15 0.58 1.08
N TYR A 164 -14.60 0.11 -0.05
CA TYR A 164 -14.52 -1.30 -0.37
C TYR A 164 -13.82 -2.09 0.75
N MET A 165 -12.65 -1.64 1.21
CA MET A 165 -11.94 -2.26 2.33
C MET A 165 -12.71 -2.17 3.64
N SER A 166 -13.41 -1.07 3.89
CA SER A 166 -14.31 -0.95 5.05
C SER A 166 -15.40 -2.02 5.04
N GLY A 167 -16.04 -2.23 3.89
CA GLY A 167 -17.02 -3.30 3.70
C GLY A 167 -16.41 -4.71 3.84
N GLU A 168 -15.18 -4.92 3.36
CA GLU A 168 -14.46 -6.19 3.49
C GLU A 168 -14.14 -6.49 4.97
N LEU A 169 -13.63 -5.51 5.73
CA LEU A 169 -13.34 -5.65 7.17
C LEU A 169 -14.60 -5.94 7.99
N GLN A 170 -15.72 -5.28 7.67
CA GLN A 170 -17.00 -5.59 8.30
C GLN A 170 -17.47 -7.01 8.00
N LYS A 171 -17.37 -7.44 6.74
CA LYS A 171 -17.82 -8.76 6.30
C LYS A 171 -16.94 -9.89 6.84
N VAL A 172 -15.61 -9.74 6.76
CA VAL A 172 -14.66 -10.82 7.08
C VAL A 172 -14.38 -10.88 8.58
N PHE A 173 -14.18 -9.72 9.23
CA PHE A 173 -13.78 -9.64 10.64
C PHE A 173 -14.89 -9.19 11.58
N GLN A 174 -16.09 -8.91 11.06
CA GLN A 174 -17.23 -8.44 11.83
C GLN A 174 -16.92 -7.16 12.63
N LEU A 175 -16.04 -6.31 12.10
CA LEU A 175 -15.68 -5.07 12.80
C LEU A 175 -16.86 -4.10 12.82
N PRO A 176 -17.15 -3.47 13.96
CA PRO A 176 -18.17 -2.44 14.04
C PRO A 176 -17.74 -1.19 13.26
N LEU A 177 -18.69 -0.56 12.58
CA LEU A 177 -18.44 0.56 11.67
C LEU A 177 -17.80 1.76 12.39
N ASP A 178 -18.17 2.00 13.63
CA ASP A 178 -17.62 3.08 14.46
C ASP A 178 -16.13 2.90 14.80
N LYS A 179 -15.60 1.68 14.67
CA LYS A 179 -14.18 1.37 14.84
C LYS A 179 -13.37 1.66 13.58
N ILE A 180 -13.99 1.65 12.41
CA ILE A 180 -13.33 1.81 11.11
C ILE A 180 -13.24 3.29 10.72
N ARG A 181 -12.12 3.69 10.16
CA ARG A 181 -11.90 5.01 9.56
C ARG A 181 -11.34 4.84 8.15
N VAL A 182 -12.02 5.42 7.16
CA VAL A 182 -11.55 5.37 5.77
C VAL A 182 -10.66 6.59 5.52
N VAL A 183 -9.37 6.32 5.26
CA VAL A 183 -8.40 7.33 4.85
C VAL A 183 -7.69 6.82 3.60
N PRO A 184 -7.97 7.40 2.43
CA PRO A 184 -7.30 7.02 1.19
C PRO A 184 -5.77 7.16 1.27
N ASN A 185 -5.06 6.43 0.41
CA ASN A 185 -3.64 6.73 0.20
C ASN A 185 -3.49 7.98 -0.66
N GLY A 186 -2.38 8.68 -0.47
CA GLY A 186 -2.02 9.85 -1.24
C GLY A 186 -0.83 9.62 -2.16
N VAL A 187 -0.52 10.65 -2.91
CA VAL A 187 0.72 10.79 -3.68
C VAL A 187 1.26 12.22 -3.53
N CYS A 188 2.57 12.38 -3.76
CA CYS A 188 3.21 13.70 -3.86
C CYS A 188 3.28 14.09 -5.35
N PRO A 189 2.45 15.01 -5.85
CA PRO A 189 2.35 15.27 -7.30
C PRO A 189 3.67 15.71 -7.93
N ASP A 190 4.49 16.45 -7.19
CA ASP A 190 5.75 17.00 -7.67
C ASP A 190 6.78 15.91 -8.02
N GLU A 191 6.75 14.76 -7.35
CA GLU A 191 7.64 13.64 -7.61
C GLU A 191 7.45 13.04 -9.01
N PHE A 192 6.26 13.19 -9.59
CA PHE A 192 5.91 12.59 -10.88
C PHE A 192 6.16 13.51 -12.08
N ARG A 193 6.43 14.79 -11.85
CA ARG A 193 6.51 15.81 -12.90
C ARG A 193 7.82 16.58 -12.95
N SER A 194 8.63 16.52 -11.90
CA SER A 194 9.84 17.34 -11.74
C SER A 194 10.95 16.99 -12.74
N ASP A 195 11.08 15.74 -13.15
CA ASP A 195 12.15 15.31 -14.02
C ASP A 195 11.87 15.64 -15.51
N PRO A 196 12.81 16.27 -16.22
CA PRO A 196 12.67 16.43 -17.67
C PRO A 196 12.77 15.07 -18.38
N VAL A 197 12.03 14.90 -19.48
CA VAL A 197 12.17 13.72 -20.34
C VAL A 197 13.49 13.83 -21.11
N PRO A 198 14.47 12.92 -20.87
CA PRO A 198 15.74 12.98 -21.60
C PRO A 198 15.53 12.81 -23.10
N SER A 199 16.35 13.50 -23.91
CA SER A 199 16.34 13.32 -25.35
C SER A 199 16.58 11.85 -25.71
N GLY A 200 15.79 11.31 -26.64
CA GLY A 200 15.88 9.91 -27.06
C GLY A 200 15.34 8.89 -26.07
N PHE A 201 14.80 9.30 -24.90
CA PHE A 201 14.27 8.35 -23.92
C PHE A 201 13.15 7.48 -24.50
N ARG A 202 12.17 8.10 -25.21
CA ARG A 202 11.05 7.35 -25.82
C ARG A 202 11.54 6.29 -26.81
N ALA A 203 12.61 6.59 -27.59
CA ALA A 203 13.14 5.69 -28.59
C ALA A 203 13.69 4.35 -28.02
N ARG A 204 13.99 4.30 -26.72
CA ARG A 204 14.38 3.04 -26.05
C ARG A 204 13.21 2.07 -25.89
N TYR A 205 11.99 2.56 -25.94
CA TYR A 205 10.76 1.79 -25.66
C TYR A 205 9.85 1.67 -26.88
N ALA A 206 9.75 2.71 -27.70
CA ALA A 206 8.86 2.74 -28.86
C ALA A 206 9.40 3.65 -29.96
N ALA A 207 9.12 3.32 -31.21
CA ALA A 207 9.36 4.20 -32.34
C ALA A 207 8.45 5.45 -32.28
N PRO A 208 8.76 6.52 -33.03
CA PRO A 208 7.99 7.78 -32.95
C PRO A 208 6.48 7.62 -33.23
N ASP A 209 6.12 6.68 -34.09
CA ASP A 209 4.77 6.40 -34.55
C ASP A 209 4.11 5.17 -33.90
N GLU A 210 4.74 4.59 -32.88
CA GLU A 210 4.15 3.52 -32.05
C GLU A 210 3.43 4.12 -30.84
N LEU A 211 2.24 3.58 -30.53
CA LEU A 211 1.47 3.93 -29.34
C LEU A 211 1.93 3.08 -28.14
N ILE A 212 2.06 3.68 -26.97
CA ILE A 212 2.47 2.99 -25.74
C ILE A 212 1.26 2.78 -24.84
N LEU A 213 0.88 1.53 -24.60
CA LEU A 213 0.05 1.14 -23.47
C LEU A 213 1.00 0.73 -22.34
N PHE A 214 0.73 1.21 -21.14
CA PHE A 214 1.68 1.04 -20.02
C PHE A 214 1.00 0.43 -18.79
N HIS A 215 1.64 -0.59 -18.22
CA HIS A 215 1.28 -1.16 -16.93
C HIS A 215 2.51 -1.25 -16.04
N VAL A 216 2.33 -0.93 -14.76
CA VAL A 216 3.33 -1.17 -13.72
C VAL A 216 2.69 -1.82 -12.50
N GLY A 217 3.36 -2.85 -11.96
CA GLY A 217 2.90 -3.57 -10.78
C GLY A 217 3.58 -4.92 -10.61
N ARG A 218 3.25 -5.62 -9.53
CA ARG A 218 3.68 -7.00 -9.33
C ARG A 218 3.02 -7.91 -10.38
N LEU A 219 3.78 -8.84 -10.94
CA LEU A 219 3.26 -9.78 -11.92
C LEU A 219 2.65 -11.00 -11.20
N VAL A 220 1.42 -10.83 -10.72
CA VAL A 220 0.63 -11.80 -9.97
C VAL A 220 -0.80 -11.86 -10.53
N PRO A 221 -1.50 -13.00 -10.38
CA PRO A 221 -2.82 -13.20 -11.00
C PRO A 221 -3.86 -12.14 -10.65
N GLU A 222 -3.88 -11.67 -9.39
CA GLU A 222 -4.85 -10.68 -8.92
C GLU A 222 -4.70 -9.30 -9.60
N LYS A 223 -3.57 -9.03 -10.27
CA LYS A 223 -3.39 -7.80 -11.08
C LYS A 223 -4.02 -7.89 -12.47
N GLY A 224 -4.58 -9.03 -12.84
CA GLY A 224 -5.40 -9.19 -14.05
C GLY A 224 -4.64 -9.01 -15.38
N LEU A 225 -3.30 -9.16 -15.39
CA LEU A 225 -2.48 -8.93 -16.57
C LEU A 225 -2.80 -9.88 -17.73
N GLY A 226 -3.31 -11.08 -17.44
CA GLY A 226 -3.80 -12.00 -18.47
C GLY A 226 -4.96 -11.40 -19.28
N VAL A 227 -5.81 -10.57 -18.66
CA VAL A 227 -6.90 -9.85 -19.34
C VAL A 227 -6.33 -8.80 -20.30
N LEU A 228 -5.29 -8.08 -19.87
CA LEU A 228 -4.62 -7.06 -20.69
C LEU A 228 -3.94 -7.69 -21.92
N VAL A 229 -3.22 -8.80 -21.72
CA VAL A 229 -2.60 -9.54 -22.83
C VAL A 229 -3.67 -10.09 -23.78
N ALA A 230 -4.80 -10.59 -23.26
CA ALA A 230 -5.92 -11.10 -24.07
C ALA A 230 -6.63 -10.01 -24.88
N ALA A 231 -6.56 -8.74 -24.47
CA ALA A 231 -7.14 -7.62 -25.20
C ALA A 231 -6.28 -7.18 -26.42
N MET A 232 -4.97 -7.48 -26.40
CA MET A 232 -4.04 -7.00 -27.43
C MET A 232 -4.41 -7.37 -28.86
N PRO A 233 -4.88 -8.59 -29.21
CA PRO A 233 -5.28 -8.91 -30.59
C PRO A 233 -6.37 -7.96 -31.11
N MET A 234 -7.35 -7.60 -30.27
CA MET A 234 -8.45 -6.68 -30.64
C MET A 234 -7.92 -5.25 -30.85
N ILE A 235 -7.04 -4.79 -29.98
CA ILE A 235 -6.41 -3.46 -30.08
C ILE A 235 -5.54 -3.37 -31.35
N LEU A 236 -4.70 -4.38 -31.61
CA LEU A 236 -3.79 -4.42 -32.76
C LEU A 236 -4.50 -4.51 -34.09
N LYS A 237 -5.71 -5.04 -34.14
CA LYS A 237 -6.55 -5.05 -35.35
C LYS A 237 -6.87 -3.64 -35.84
N GLU A 238 -7.14 -2.70 -34.93
CA GLU A 238 -7.47 -1.31 -35.24
C GLU A 238 -6.21 -0.41 -35.26
N HIS A 239 -5.25 -0.68 -34.34
CA HIS A 239 -4.02 0.07 -34.18
C HIS A 239 -2.80 -0.88 -34.17
N PRO A 240 -2.32 -1.36 -35.34
CA PRO A 240 -1.30 -2.40 -35.45
C PRO A 240 0.09 -1.95 -34.94
N ARG A 241 0.30 -0.65 -34.73
CA ARG A 241 1.54 -0.09 -34.20
C ARG A 241 1.46 0.23 -32.70
N THR A 242 0.64 -0.49 -31.96
CA THR A 242 0.54 -0.37 -30.49
C THR A 242 1.55 -1.32 -29.84
N LYS A 243 2.25 -0.82 -28.82
CA LYS A 243 3.10 -1.59 -27.90
C LYS A 243 2.50 -1.60 -26.52
N LEU A 244 2.53 -2.75 -25.87
CA LEU A 244 2.23 -2.90 -24.46
C LEU A 244 3.53 -3.08 -23.69
N LEU A 245 3.81 -2.15 -22.77
CA LEU A 245 4.92 -2.24 -21.82
C LEU A 245 4.39 -2.70 -20.47
N ILE A 246 4.84 -3.86 -20.01
CA ILE A 246 4.51 -4.43 -18.69
C ILE A 246 5.76 -4.35 -17.82
N THR A 247 5.66 -3.59 -16.73
CA THR A 247 6.77 -3.30 -15.84
C THR A 247 6.53 -3.91 -14.47
N GLY A 248 7.56 -4.56 -13.93
CA GLY A 248 7.54 -5.21 -12.63
C GLY A 248 8.10 -6.62 -12.67
N ARG A 249 7.99 -7.34 -11.55
CA ARG A 249 8.42 -8.74 -11.40
C ARG A 249 7.34 -9.52 -10.68
N GLY A 250 7.30 -10.84 -10.90
CA GLY A 250 6.41 -11.74 -10.20
C GLY A 250 6.34 -13.12 -10.84
N PRO A 251 5.78 -14.11 -10.12
CA PRO A 251 5.73 -15.49 -10.59
C PRO A 251 4.87 -15.70 -11.83
N TYR A 252 3.96 -14.78 -12.14
CA TYR A 252 3.04 -14.88 -13.27
C TYR A 252 3.67 -14.49 -14.62
N GLU A 253 4.92 -14.00 -14.65
CA GLU A 253 5.58 -13.48 -15.86
C GLU A 253 5.71 -14.55 -16.96
N ALA A 254 6.11 -15.78 -16.60
CA ALA A 254 6.30 -16.87 -17.57
C ALA A 254 4.99 -17.25 -18.27
N GLU A 255 3.89 -17.28 -17.53
CA GLU A 255 2.55 -17.60 -18.06
C GLU A 255 2.06 -16.48 -18.99
N LEU A 256 2.28 -15.22 -18.63
CA LEU A 256 1.91 -14.06 -19.47
C LEU A 256 2.68 -14.06 -20.79
N LYS A 257 3.98 -14.38 -20.78
CA LYS A 257 4.80 -14.52 -22.01
C LYS A 257 4.29 -15.65 -22.89
N GLU A 258 3.92 -16.78 -22.31
CA GLU A 258 3.34 -17.89 -23.04
C GLU A 258 1.97 -17.56 -23.62
N GLN A 259 1.13 -16.83 -22.87
CA GLN A 259 -0.15 -16.34 -23.36
C GLN A 259 0.04 -15.39 -24.55
N ALA A 260 0.99 -14.47 -24.49
CA ALA A 260 1.29 -13.54 -25.58
C ALA A 260 1.71 -14.29 -26.86
N ARG A 261 2.55 -15.35 -26.74
CA ARG A 261 2.94 -16.21 -27.87
C ARG A 261 1.76 -16.95 -28.48
N ARG A 262 0.91 -17.57 -27.63
CA ARG A 262 -0.29 -18.29 -28.10
C ARG A 262 -1.25 -17.38 -28.87
N LEU A 263 -1.31 -16.09 -28.49
CA LEU A 263 -2.15 -15.09 -29.15
C LEU A 263 -1.47 -14.40 -30.33
N GLY A 264 -0.18 -14.71 -30.62
CA GLY A 264 0.58 -14.12 -31.71
C GLY A 264 0.87 -12.62 -31.53
N VAL A 265 0.95 -12.16 -30.27
CA VAL A 265 1.19 -10.75 -29.92
C VAL A 265 2.50 -10.52 -29.15
N ASP A 266 3.34 -11.54 -29.01
CA ASP A 266 4.59 -11.50 -28.26
C ASP A 266 5.59 -10.46 -28.79
N ASN A 267 5.52 -10.11 -30.08
CA ASN A 267 6.28 -9.03 -30.68
C ASN A 267 5.74 -7.62 -30.36
N ARG A 268 4.62 -7.51 -29.65
CA ARG A 268 3.96 -6.25 -29.25
C ARG A 268 3.79 -6.11 -27.74
N VAL A 269 4.13 -7.15 -26.96
CA VAL A 269 4.06 -7.17 -25.49
C VAL A 269 5.46 -7.28 -24.92
N PHE A 270 5.93 -6.25 -24.23
CA PHE A 270 7.30 -6.13 -23.74
C PHE A 270 7.33 -6.12 -22.22
N PHE A 271 8.06 -7.06 -21.62
CA PHE A 271 8.31 -7.14 -20.20
C PHE A 271 9.62 -6.44 -19.87
N THR A 272 9.58 -5.31 -19.21
CA THR A 272 10.77 -4.51 -18.89
C THR A 272 11.52 -4.98 -17.65
N GLY A 273 10.91 -5.85 -16.84
CA GLY A 273 11.38 -6.14 -15.49
C GLY A 273 11.16 -4.95 -14.54
N TYR A 274 11.93 -4.90 -13.47
CA TYR A 274 11.92 -3.77 -12.54
C TYR A 274 12.59 -2.55 -13.17
N ILE A 275 11.99 -1.38 -12.99
CA ILE A 275 12.55 -0.08 -13.36
C ILE A 275 12.53 0.86 -12.14
N ASP A 276 13.42 1.85 -12.12
CA ASP A 276 13.44 2.88 -11.07
C ASP A 276 12.24 3.85 -11.19
N ASP A 277 12.00 4.59 -10.12
CA ASP A 277 10.88 5.53 -10.02
C ASP A 277 10.94 6.62 -11.09
N LYS A 278 12.12 7.12 -11.40
CA LYS A 278 12.31 8.15 -12.44
C LYS A 278 11.91 7.62 -13.82
N THR A 279 12.37 6.43 -14.19
CA THR A 279 12.00 5.76 -15.43
C THR A 279 10.49 5.50 -15.49
N ARG A 280 9.89 5.01 -14.38
CA ARG A 280 8.45 4.78 -14.27
C ARG A 280 7.65 6.08 -14.49
N ASN A 281 8.03 7.16 -13.80
CA ASN A 281 7.34 8.44 -13.89
C ASN A 281 7.40 9.02 -15.30
N ILE A 282 8.53 8.87 -16.01
CA ILE A 282 8.65 9.26 -17.42
C ILE A 282 7.77 8.40 -18.32
N LEU A 283 7.72 7.06 -18.10
CA LEU A 283 6.88 6.17 -18.91
C LEU A 283 5.39 6.46 -18.73
N TYR A 284 4.93 6.79 -17.54
CA TYR A 284 3.56 7.29 -17.33
C TYR A 284 3.26 8.50 -18.22
N ARG A 285 4.17 9.47 -18.27
CA ARG A 285 4.00 10.71 -19.07
C ARG A 285 4.03 10.47 -20.58
N LEU A 286 4.66 9.39 -21.02
CA LEU A 286 4.79 9.02 -22.43
C LEU A 286 3.70 8.04 -22.90
N ALA A 287 2.97 7.43 -21.98
CA ALA A 287 1.94 6.46 -22.28
C ALA A 287 0.68 7.13 -22.83
N GLU A 288 0.13 6.60 -23.91
CA GLU A 288 -1.19 6.95 -24.40
C GLU A 288 -2.29 6.52 -23.43
N VAL A 289 -2.10 5.38 -22.73
CA VAL A 289 -2.99 4.91 -21.67
C VAL A 289 -2.18 4.12 -20.65
N ALA A 290 -2.32 4.47 -19.36
CA ALA A 290 -1.91 3.65 -18.23
C ALA A 290 -3.06 2.73 -17.83
N ILE A 291 -2.82 1.41 -17.74
CA ILE A 291 -3.88 0.41 -17.62
C ILE A 291 -3.66 -0.44 -16.37
N PHE A 292 -4.68 -0.52 -15.51
CA PHE A 292 -4.66 -1.31 -14.27
C PHE A 292 -5.87 -2.25 -14.21
N PRO A 293 -5.78 -3.45 -14.81
CA PRO A 293 -6.91 -4.38 -15.00
C PRO A 293 -7.11 -5.32 -13.82
N SER A 294 -6.78 -4.87 -12.60
CA SER A 294 -6.79 -5.70 -11.40
C SER A 294 -8.12 -6.42 -11.18
N LEU A 295 -8.06 -7.66 -10.71
CA LEU A 295 -9.21 -8.45 -10.28
C LEU A 295 -9.53 -8.23 -8.80
N TYR A 296 -8.49 -7.92 -8.03
CA TYR A 296 -8.58 -7.47 -6.65
C TYR A 296 -7.60 -6.31 -6.45
N GLU A 297 -8.08 -5.21 -5.92
CA GLU A 297 -7.28 -4.02 -5.62
C GLU A 297 -7.88 -3.27 -4.43
N PRO A 298 -7.32 -3.39 -3.25
CA PRO A 298 -7.80 -2.70 -2.04
C PRO A 298 -7.91 -1.19 -2.22
N PHE A 299 -6.95 -0.60 -2.95
CA PHE A 299 -6.95 0.84 -3.23
C PHE A 299 -6.52 1.16 -4.66
N GLY A 300 -5.24 1.01 -5.00
CA GLY A 300 -4.71 1.30 -6.33
C GLY A 300 -3.83 2.55 -6.40
N ILE A 301 -2.81 2.65 -5.54
CA ILE A 301 -1.83 3.76 -5.55
C ILE A 301 -1.26 4.00 -6.95
N VAL A 302 -1.03 2.94 -7.74
CA VAL A 302 -0.51 3.03 -9.11
C VAL A 302 -1.40 3.86 -10.04
N ALA A 303 -2.72 3.87 -9.82
CA ALA A 303 -3.63 4.74 -10.58
C ALA A 303 -3.44 6.21 -10.20
N LEU A 304 -3.25 6.50 -8.89
CA LEU A 304 -2.92 7.87 -8.44
C LEU A 304 -1.55 8.33 -8.97
N GLU A 305 -0.55 7.45 -8.99
CA GLU A 305 0.77 7.73 -9.58
C GLU A 305 0.65 8.12 -11.05
N ALA A 306 -0.11 7.33 -11.83
CA ALA A 306 -0.36 7.61 -13.22
C ALA A 306 -1.09 8.94 -13.43
N MET A 307 -2.14 9.21 -12.63
CA MET A 307 -2.86 10.50 -12.64
C MET A 307 -1.94 11.66 -12.27
N ALA A 308 -1.09 11.51 -11.25
CA ALA A 308 -0.12 12.53 -10.82
C ALA A 308 0.92 12.82 -11.90
N ALA A 309 1.37 11.80 -12.64
CA ALA A 309 2.23 11.96 -13.80
C ALA A 309 1.49 12.60 -15.01
N GLY A 310 0.18 12.66 -14.97
CA GLY A 310 -0.66 13.15 -16.05
C GLY A 310 -0.92 12.13 -17.16
N ALA A 311 -0.85 10.83 -16.87
CA ALA A 311 -1.25 9.79 -17.81
C ALA A 311 -2.77 9.66 -17.89
N PRO A 312 -3.35 9.39 -19.07
CA PRO A 312 -4.72 8.89 -19.17
C PRO A 312 -4.83 7.51 -18.52
N VAL A 313 -5.87 7.26 -17.72
CA VAL A 313 -5.98 6.06 -16.90
C VAL A 313 -7.20 5.23 -17.26
N LEU A 314 -7.00 3.91 -17.46
CA LEU A 314 -8.02 2.89 -17.59
C LEU A 314 -7.87 1.86 -16.46
N VAL A 315 -8.91 1.65 -15.67
CA VAL A 315 -8.87 0.71 -14.54
C VAL A 315 -10.01 -0.31 -14.60
N SER A 316 -9.82 -1.45 -13.94
CA SER A 316 -10.95 -2.32 -13.59
C SER A 316 -11.90 -1.62 -12.62
N GLU A 317 -13.20 -1.83 -12.77
CA GLU A 317 -14.20 -1.40 -11.80
C GLU A 317 -14.23 -2.37 -10.62
N THR A 318 -13.11 -2.36 -9.84
CA THR A 318 -12.95 -3.25 -8.68
C THR A 318 -12.28 -2.51 -7.53
N GLY A 319 -12.72 -2.83 -6.30
CA GLY A 319 -12.12 -2.30 -5.08
C GLY A 319 -11.96 -0.79 -5.08
N GLY A 320 -10.85 -0.32 -4.52
CA GLY A 320 -10.53 1.11 -4.46
C GLY A 320 -10.28 1.76 -5.82
N LEU A 321 -9.89 1.01 -6.87
CA LEU A 321 -9.80 1.58 -8.23
C LEU A 321 -11.15 2.11 -8.71
N GLY A 322 -12.23 1.39 -8.39
CA GLY A 322 -13.59 1.81 -8.70
C GLY A 322 -14.03 3.08 -7.98
N GLU A 323 -13.41 3.39 -6.83
CA GLU A 323 -13.66 4.61 -6.05
C GLU A 323 -12.81 5.80 -6.55
N ILE A 324 -11.54 5.55 -6.90
CA ILE A 324 -10.62 6.57 -7.41
C ILE A 324 -11.09 7.11 -8.77
N ILE A 325 -11.49 6.21 -9.67
CA ILE A 325 -11.86 6.58 -11.03
C ILE A 325 -13.37 6.74 -11.16
N VAL A 326 -13.80 7.92 -11.56
CA VAL A 326 -15.15 8.22 -12.01
C VAL A 326 -15.17 8.13 -13.52
N HIS A 327 -15.86 7.10 -14.05
CA HIS A 327 -15.89 6.80 -15.48
C HIS A 327 -16.32 8.01 -16.32
N GLY A 328 -15.52 8.36 -17.33
CA GLY A 328 -15.74 9.50 -18.21
C GLY A 328 -15.38 10.87 -17.63
N ARG A 329 -15.05 10.98 -16.33
CA ARG A 329 -14.67 12.24 -15.69
C ARG A 329 -13.15 12.40 -15.52
N ASN A 330 -12.47 11.46 -14.85
CA ASN A 330 -11.04 11.50 -14.55
C ASN A 330 -10.28 10.28 -15.08
N GLY A 331 -10.96 9.37 -15.78
CA GLY A 331 -10.44 8.16 -16.39
C GLY A 331 -11.58 7.28 -16.90
N LEU A 332 -11.27 6.10 -17.40
CA LEU A 332 -12.26 5.10 -17.79
C LEU A 332 -12.21 3.87 -16.90
N LYS A 333 -13.36 3.20 -16.77
CA LYS A 333 -13.51 1.92 -16.09
C LYS A 333 -13.83 0.83 -17.11
N MET A 334 -13.29 -0.36 -16.87
CA MET A 334 -13.63 -1.57 -17.61
C MET A 334 -14.24 -2.61 -16.67
N HIS A 335 -15.02 -3.53 -17.21
CA HIS A 335 -15.55 -4.66 -16.45
C HIS A 335 -14.40 -5.59 -16.04
N PRO A 336 -14.28 -5.97 -14.74
CA PRO A 336 -13.24 -6.87 -14.26
C PRO A 336 -13.22 -8.20 -15.02
N GLY A 337 -12.02 -8.66 -15.41
CA GLY A 337 -11.85 -9.93 -16.12
C GLY A 337 -12.26 -9.90 -17.60
N ASN A 338 -12.75 -8.80 -18.15
CA ASN A 338 -13.30 -8.71 -19.50
C ASN A 338 -12.33 -8.03 -20.48
N ALA A 339 -11.65 -8.84 -21.30
CA ALA A 339 -10.69 -8.35 -22.30
C ALA A 339 -11.36 -7.52 -23.44
N ALA A 340 -12.60 -7.80 -23.80
CA ALA A 340 -13.34 -7.03 -24.79
C ALA A 340 -13.64 -5.63 -24.26
N SER A 341 -14.16 -5.51 -23.03
CA SER A 341 -14.39 -4.22 -22.37
C SER A 341 -13.09 -3.42 -22.24
N LEU A 342 -11.94 -4.06 -21.94
CA LEU A 342 -10.64 -3.40 -21.91
C LEU A 342 -10.29 -2.84 -23.29
N ALA A 343 -10.35 -3.68 -24.33
CA ALA A 343 -10.01 -3.27 -25.70
C ALA A 343 -10.90 -2.13 -26.21
N GLU A 344 -12.22 -2.21 -25.99
CA GLU A 344 -13.19 -1.16 -26.36
C GLU A 344 -12.86 0.19 -25.73
N ASN A 345 -12.55 0.20 -24.42
CA ASN A 345 -12.18 1.43 -23.72
C ASN A 345 -10.83 1.99 -24.18
N VAL A 346 -9.81 1.15 -24.44
CA VAL A 346 -8.55 1.61 -25.03
C VAL A 346 -8.79 2.24 -26.40
N LEU A 347 -9.51 1.54 -27.29
CA LEU A 347 -9.82 2.04 -28.62
C LEU A 347 -10.64 3.33 -28.58
N TRP A 348 -11.57 3.44 -27.62
CA TRP A 348 -12.32 4.68 -27.41
C TRP A 348 -11.37 5.82 -27.02
N MET A 349 -10.46 5.60 -26.06
CA MET A 349 -9.49 6.62 -25.63
C MET A 349 -8.61 7.09 -26.79
N LEU A 350 -8.12 6.17 -27.62
CA LEU A 350 -7.29 6.51 -28.79
C LEU A 350 -8.06 7.32 -29.86
N LYS A 351 -9.36 7.11 -29.97
CA LYS A 351 -10.24 7.84 -30.93
C LYS A 351 -10.75 9.19 -30.41
N HIS A 352 -10.67 9.46 -29.08
CA HIS A 352 -11.26 10.64 -28.48
C HIS A 352 -10.25 11.50 -27.67
N PRO A 353 -9.17 12.00 -28.28
CA PRO A 353 -8.06 12.65 -27.58
C PRO A 353 -8.50 13.92 -26.81
N ARG A 354 -9.56 14.63 -27.26
CA ARG A 354 -10.06 15.82 -26.54
C ARG A 354 -10.70 15.45 -25.21
N GLN A 355 -11.54 14.42 -25.20
CA GLN A 355 -12.19 13.93 -23.97
C GLN A 355 -11.14 13.32 -23.00
N VAL A 356 -10.15 12.60 -23.53
CA VAL A 356 -9.05 12.05 -22.75
C VAL A 356 -8.23 13.16 -22.10
N GLU A 357 -7.97 14.26 -22.82
CA GLU A 357 -7.27 15.43 -22.24
C GLU A 357 -8.08 16.08 -21.11
N GLN A 358 -9.43 16.14 -21.21
CA GLN A 358 -10.28 16.62 -20.13
C GLN A 358 -10.20 15.71 -18.90
N MET A 359 -10.27 14.38 -19.10
CA MET A 359 -10.12 13.40 -18.00
C MET A 359 -8.77 13.51 -17.32
N ARG A 360 -7.69 13.68 -18.10
CA ARG A 360 -6.34 13.86 -17.60
C ARG A 360 -6.22 15.10 -16.71
N ARG A 361 -6.79 16.22 -17.12
CA ARG A 361 -6.81 17.47 -16.33
C ARG A 361 -7.61 17.31 -15.04
N GLN A 362 -8.75 16.64 -15.12
CA GLN A 362 -9.56 16.36 -13.94
C GLN A 362 -8.84 15.41 -12.98
N GLY A 363 -8.18 14.38 -13.51
CA GLY A 363 -7.38 13.47 -12.69
C GLY A 363 -6.28 14.20 -11.92
N LEU A 364 -5.60 15.14 -12.54
CA LEU A 364 -4.59 15.98 -11.89
C LEU A 364 -5.20 16.90 -10.80
N ALA A 365 -6.39 17.44 -11.04
CA ALA A 365 -7.10 18.25 -10.04
C ALA A 365 -7.49 17.38 -8.83
N ASP A 366 -8.03 16.19 -9.07
CA ASP A 366 -8.42 15.24 -8.01
C ASP A 366 -7.20 14.82 -7.15
N ILE A 367 -5.99 14.67 -7.76
CA ILE A 367 -4.75 14.39 -7.00
C ILE A 367 -4.44 15.53 -6.03
N VAL A 368 -4.53 16.77 -6.47
CA VAL A 368 -4.21 17.94 -5.64
C VAL A 368 -5.27 18.17 -4.56
N GLU A 369 -6.54 17.99 -4.89
CA GLU A 369 -7.67 18.35 -4.03
C GLU A 369 -8.06 17.22 -3.06
N ILE A 370 -7.84 15.94 -3.41
CA ILE A 370 -8.36 14.80 -2.67
C ILE A 370 -7.24 13.89 -2.16
N TYR A 371 -6.24 13.59 -3.02
CA TYR A 371 -5.27 12.52 -2.78
C TYR A 371 -3.86 13.02 -2.45
N ASN A 372 -3.72 14.24 -1.94
CA ASN A 372 -2.42 14.72 -1.48
C ASN A 372 -2.17 14.39 -0.01
N TRP A 373 -0.92 14.08 0.32
CA TRP A 373 -0.54 13.67 1.67
C TRP A 373 -0.72 14.75 2.74
N ALA A 374 -0.68 16.05 2.40
CA ALA A 374 -0.89 17.10 3.38
C ALA A 374 -2.32 17.04 3.96
N LEU A 375 -3.32 16.82 3.11
CA LEU A 375 -4.71 16.62 3.55
C LEU A 375 -4.91 15.29 4.30
N LEU A 376 -4.32 14.20 3.81
CA LEU A 376 -4.54 12.87 4.34
C LEU A 376 -3.83 12.67 5.68
N ALA A 377 -2.64 13.23 5.85
CA ALA A 377 -1.97 13.28 7.14
C ALA A 377 -2.78 14.08 8.17
N GLY A 378 -3.45 15.18 7.76
CA GLY A 378 -4.37 15.92 8.61
C GLY A 378 -5.60 15.08 9.03
N LYS A 379 -6.15 14.22 8.15
CA LYS A 379 -7.20 13.28 8.51
C LYS A 379 -6.69 12.24 9.51
N THR A 380 -5.50 11.68 9.29
CA THR A 380 -4.86 10.72 10.19
C THR A 380 -4.54 11.35 11.54
N SER A 381 -4.02 12.58 11.58
CA SER A 381 -3.78 13.34 12.82
C SER A 381 -5.04 13.50 13.67
N ARG A 382 -6.19 13.75 13.05
CA ARG A 382 -7.48 13.85 13.77
C ARG A 382 -7.89 12.52 14.41
N ILE A 383 -7.61 11.39 13.75
CA ILE A 383 -7.85 10.05 14.32
C ILE A 383 -6.94 9.81 15.53
N TYR A 384 -5.68 10.23 15.48
CA TYR A 384 -4.78 10.17 16.64
C TYR A 384 -5.32 11.02 17.79
N GLU A 385 -5.77 12.24 17.53
CA GLU A 385 -6.36 13.15 18.54
C GLU A 385 -7.65 12.58 19.13
N GLU A 386 -8.51 11.95 18.31
CA GLU A 386 -9.70 11.21 18.76
C GLU A 386 -9.31 10.12 19.76
N ILE A 387 -8.35 9.26 19.42
CA ILE A 387 -7.89 8.17 20.28
C ILE A 387 -7.34 8.70 21.60
N LEU A 388 -6.47 9.71 21.55
CA LEU A 388 -5.84 10.29 22.72
C LEU A 388 -6.82 11.06 23.63
N SER A 389 -7.89 11.61 23.07
CA SER A 389 -8.94 12.26 23.88
C SER A 389 -9.76 11.24 24.68
N CYS A 390 -9.97 10.04 24.13
CA CYS A 390 -10.63 8.95 24.81
C CYS A 390 -9.75 8.32 25.91
N ASP A 391 -8.41 8.31 25.71
CA ASP A 391 -7.45 7.71 26.63
C ASP A 391 -7.13 8.59 27.86
N ARG A 392 -7.36 9.89 27.80
CA ARG A 392 -7.08 10.84 28.90
C ARG A 392 -7.87 10.56 30.19
N SER A 393 -8.84 9.65 30.15
CA SER A 393 -9.57 9.17 31.33
C SER A 393 -8.86 8.05 32.09
N ALA A 394 -7.78 7.44 31.52
CA ALA A 394 -6.97 6.41 32.17
C ALA A 394 -5.68 7.03 32.77
N PRO A 395 -5.34 6.74 34.04
CA PRO A 395 -4.09 7.26 34.60
C PRO A 395 -2.88 6.73 33.81
N ARG A 396 -2.03 7.65 33.31
CA ARG A 396 -0.73 7.30 32.71
C ARG A 396 0.20 6.84 33.81
N PHE A 397 0.47 5.55 33.88
CA PHE A 397 1.50 5.00 34.75
C PHE A 397 2.85 5.07 34.03
N SER A 398 3.86 5.68 34.66
CA SER A 398 5.24 5.43 34.29
C SER A 398 5.58 3.96 34.63
N PRO A 399 6.05 3.13 33.69
CA PRO A 399 6.40 1.74 33.96
C PRO A 399 7.53 1.60 35.00
N TRP A 400 8.20 2.70 35.32
CA TRP A 400 9.38 2.76 36.16
C TRP A 400 9.15 3.48 37.51
N GLU A 401 7.95 4.01 37.79
CA GLU A 401 7.60 4.45 39.12
C GLU A 401 7.42 3.22 40.00
N LYS A 402 8.32 3.06 40.99
CA LYS A 402 8.21 2.04 42.03
C LYS A 402 6.91 2.28 42.80
N THR A 403 5.85 1.60 42.42
CA THR A 403 4.65 1.54 43.24
C THR A 403 4.83 0.49 44.34
N GLU A 404 4.67 0.89 45.58
CA GLU A 404 4.73 0.02 46.79
C GLU A 404 3.58 -1.02 46.89
N HIS A 405 2.87 -1.30 45.80
CA HIS A 405 1.79 -2.29 45.75
C HIS A 405 2.12 -3.46 44.85
N HIS A 406 3.01 -4.34 45.31
CA HIS A 406 3.35 -5.60 44.63
C HIS A 406 2.32 -6.74 44.86
N GLU A 407 1.18 -6.51 45.51
CA GLU A 407 0.27 -7.60 45.91
C GLU A 407 -0.91 -7.88 44.95
N GLU A 408 -1.19 -7.05 43.94
CA GLU A 408 -2.33 -7.28 43.05
C GLU A 408 -2.01 -7.87 41.67
N LEU A 409 -0.74 -8.07 41.31
CA LEU A 409 -0.35 -8.57 39.99
C LEU A 409 -0.42 -10.10 39.83
N ASN A 410 -0.79 -10.84 40.87
CA ASN A 410 -0.89 -12.31 40.83
C ASN A 410 -2.28 -12.85 40.50
N ARG A 411 -3.22 -12.06 40.01
CA ARG A 411 -4.58 -12.51 39.63
C ARG A 411 -4.87 -12.49 38.14
N TYR A 412 -3.92 -12.76 37.28
CA TYR A 412 -4.23 -13.20 35.94
C TYR A 412 -3.89 -14.68 35.84
N ASP A 413 -4.86 -15.52 36.14
CA ASP A 413 -4.85 -16.94 35.88
C ASP A 413 -4.63 -17.21 34.38
N TYR A 414 -3.43 -17.64 34.05
CA TYR A 414 -3.10 -18.27 32.78
C TYR A 414 -3.65 -19.71 32.76
N CYS A 415 -4.93 -19.86 32.83
CA CYS A 415 -5.57 -21.16 32.59
C CYS A 415 -7.03 -20.93 32.20
N GLU A 416 -7.27 -20.90 30.90
CA GLU A 416 -8.45 -21.48 30.24
C GLU A 416 -8.46 -21.14 28.74
N VAL A 417 -7.47 -21.66 28.00
CA VAL A 417 -7.64 -21.89 26.56
C VAL A 417 -7.17 -23.30 26.26
N SER A 418 -7.91 -24.25 26.77
CA SER A 418 -7.88 -25.64 26.29
C SER A 418 -9.27 -26.23 26.49
N ARG A 419 -10.19 -25.87 25.59
CA ARG A 419 -11.41 -26.62 25.23
C ARG A 419 -12.26 -25.73 24.31
N TYR A 420 -12.02 -25.86 23.01
CA TYR A 420 -13.03 -25.96 21.95
C TYR A 420 -12.28 -26.12 20.63
#